data_f28f35de54652b2a6a5bbe2e3bb69b4d
#
_entry.id   f28f35de54652b2a6a5bbe2e3bb69b4d
#
_cell.length_a   1.000
_cell.length_b   1.000
_cell.length_c   1.000
_cell.angle_alpha   90.00
_cell.angle_beta   90.00
_cell.angle_gamma   90.00
#
_symmetry.space_group_name_H-M   'P 1'
#
loop_
_entity.id
_entity.type
_entity.pdbx_description
1 polymer ?
#
loop_
_entity_poly.entity_id
_entity_poly.type
_entity_poly.pdbx_seq_one_letter_code
_entity_poly.pdbx_strand_id
1 'polypeptide(L)'
;MSLFKLPKSICDNINSLVARYWWGQNREERKIHWINWGKLCTPKKKGGMGFRNLHAFNLAMLAKQAWRLIHNNGSLFYRVYKARYFPNTSFLEAELGHNPSFVWRSLLAARDIIHVGSRWKIGNGRSISVASNSWLPHSPGFLGTPSQGMKVADLIDNDTRQWDKGKLSATFDNRTCDTILVLPLNNPNSQDRLIWRENRAQSFSVYSAYQVALRLIHPNQAEHSLVQAHGSTWRRIWKLNVPPKVRNFLWRACSGCLPIRENLQKKRVRVDKKCELCCHHCETICHVLWECPFARNVWALFKGTLQKCSNEADDFFLLFRALQRKLDQTGLEKWAITTWSIWNARNRFYFKHVQAHPKTMFDSAMALLEEYQRLNAAQRV
;
A
#
# COMPACT_ATOMS: atom_id res chain seq x y z
N MET A 1 18.09 7.84 -10.01
CA MET A 1 17.41 7.35 -8.81
C MET A 1 18.00 6.06 -8.22
N SER A 2 18.66 5.22 -9.00
CA SER A 2 19.19 3.94 -8.51
C SER A 2 20.64 3.97 -7.99
N LEU A 3 21.33 5.09 -8.09
CA LEU A 3 22.74 5.25 -7.66
C LEU A 3 22.89 6.28 -6.53
N PHE A 4 22.02 7.27 -6.46
CA PHE A 4 22.13 8.37 -5.51
C PHE A 4 20.88 8.49 -4.65
N LYS A 5 21.09 8.73 -3.36
CA LYS A 5 20.04 9.15 -2.45
C LYS A 5 19.61 10.58 -2.79
N LEU A 6 18.37 10.74 -3.19
CA LEU A 6 17.79 12.04 -3.46
C LEU A 6 17.56 12.79 -2.16
N PRO A 7 17.86 14.11 -2.10
CA PRO A 7 17.46 14.94 -0.97
C PRO A 7 15.96 14.86 -0.73
N LYS A 8 15.56 14.80 0.53
CA LYS A 8 14.13 14.72 0.91
C LYS A 8 13.35 15.92 0.36
N SER A 9 13.93 17.11 0.40
CA SER A 9 13.32 18.34 -0.14
C SER A 9 12.95 18.23 -1.62
N ILE A 10 13.81 17.64 -2.45
CA ILE A 10 13.52 17.40 -3.87
C ILE A 10 12.36 16.41 -4.03
N CYS A 11 12.37 15.32 -3.26
CA CYS A 11 11.28 14.33 -3.30
C CYS A 11 9.95 15.00 -2.89
N ASP A 12 9.95 15.80 -1.84
CA ASP A 12 8.75 16.48 -1.33
C ASP A 12 8.24 17.54 -2.32
N ASN A 13 9.13 18.29 -2.98
CA ASN A 13 8.76 19.21 -4.05
C ASN A 13 8.09 18.52 -5.22
N ILE A 14 8.67 17.41 -5.71
CA ILE A 14 8.06 16.64 -6.80
C ILE A 14 6.72 16.03 -6.36
N ASN A 15 6.63 15.46 -5.17
CA ASN A 15 5.37 14.94 -4.62
C ASN A 15 4.30 16.05 -4.56
N SER A 16 4.68 17.25 -4.15
CA SER A 16 3.80 18.42 -4.11
C SER A 16 3.31 18.83 -5.50
N LEU A 17 4.20 18.83 -6.51
CA LEU A 17 3.83 19.12 -7.90
C LEU A 17 2.84 18.08 -8.44
N VAL A 18 3.09 16.78 -8.20
CA VAL A 18 2.18 15.71 -8.61
C VAL A 18 0.83 15.81 -7.89
N ALA A 19 0.82 16.16 -6.60
CA ALA A 19 -0.41 16.38 -5.85
C ALA A 19 -1.23 17.56 -6.40
N ARG A 20 -0.57 18.68 -6.73
CA ARG A 20 -1.24 19.82 -7.38
C ARG A 20 -1.86 19.44 -8.70
N TYR A 21 -1.11 18.76 -9.55
CA TYR A 21 -1.61 18.27 -10.84
C TYR A 21 -2.80 17.32 -10.67
N TRP A 22 -2.73 16.38 -9.72
CA TRP A 22 -3.82 15.45 -9.43
C TRP A 22 -5.11 16.14 -9.01
N TRP A 23 -5.02 17.21 -8.25
CA TRP A 23 -6.18 17.98 -7.80
C TRP A 23 -6.61 19.06 -8.80
N GLY A 24 -6.01 19.10 -10.00
CA GLY A 24 -6.36 20.05 -11.06
C GLY A 24 -5.95 21.48 -10.78
N GLN A 25 -4.95 21.68 -9.90
CA GLN A 25 -4.41 22.99 -9.65
C GLN A 25 -3.54 23.44 -10.85
N ASN A 26 -3.81 24.62 -11.38
CA ASN A 26 -2.99 25.31 -12.37
C ASN A 26 -2.24 26.50 -11.73
N ARG A 27 -1.54 27.30 -12.54
CA ARG A 27 -0.76 28.44 -12.03
C ARG A 27 -1.65 29.55 -11.46
N GLU A 28 -2.86 29.69 -11.97
CA GLU A 28 -3.78 30.79 -11.67
C GLU A 28 -4.75 30.43 -10.54
N GLU A 29 -5.10 29.16 -10.40
CA GLU A 29 -6.11 28.71 -9.45
C GLU A 29 -5.58 27.70 -8.43
N ARG A 30 -5.72 28.03 -7.16
CA ARG A 30 -5.49 27.06 -6.08
C ARG A 30 -6.72 26.18 -5.93
N LYS A 31 -6.54 24.85 -6.00
CA LYS A 31 -7.60 23.86 -5.79
C LYS A 31 -7.47 23.19 -4.42
N ILE A 32 -8.59 22.76 -3.87
CA ILE A 32 -8.65 22.07 -2.59
C ILE A 32 -8.03 20.68 -2.72
N HIS A 33 -7.05 20.36 -1.89
CA HIS A 33 -6.54 19.02 -1.71
C HIS A 33 -7.43 18.28 -0.71
N TRP A 34 -8.27 17.38 -1.20
CA TRP A 34 -9.29 16.67 -0.41
C TRP A 34 -8.69 15.63 0.53
N ILE A 35 -7.61 14.99 0.11
CA ILE A 35 -6.91 13.93 0.84
C ILE A 35 -5.43 14.25 0.84
N ASN A 36 -4.73 13.94 1.95
CA ASN A 36 -3.29 14.12 2.03
C ASN A 36 -2.52 13.16 1.10
N TRP A 37 -1.31 13.55 0.71
CA TRP A 37 -0.49 12.79 -0.22
C TRP A 37 -0.14 11.39 0.28
N GLY A 38 0.13 11.22 1.58
CA GLY A 38 0.42 9.92 2.18
C GLY A 38 -0.70 8.90 1.97
N LYS A 39 -1.97 9.32 2.15
CA LYS A 39 -3.13 8.47 1.89
C LYS A 39 -3.27 8.13 0.40
N LEU A 40 -2.96 9.07 -0.50
CA LEU A 40 -2.94 8.80 -1.95
C LEU A 40 -1.86 7.79 -2.33
N CYS A 41 -0.72 7.77 -1.64
CA CYS A 41 0.36 6.82 -1.85
C CYS A 41 0.04 5.40 -1.36
N THR A 42 -0.96 5.21 -0.50
CA THR A 42 -1.33 3.86 -0.09
C THR A 42 -1.83 3.04 -1.28
N PRO A 43 -1.62 1.70 -1.30
CA PRO A 43 -2.08 0.85 -2.40
C PRO A 43 -3.60 0.93 -2.61
N LYS A 44 -4.06 0.79 -3.85
CA LYS A 44 -5.49 0.76 -4.21
C LYS A 44 -6.31 -0.21 -3.36
N LYS A 45 -5.77 -1.40 -3.05
CA LYS A 45 -6.40 -2.39 -2.17
C LYS A 45 -6.54 -1.96 -0.70
N LYS A 46 -5.88 -0.86 -0.31
CA LYS A 46 -5.94 -0.27 1.03
C LYS A 46 -6.63 1.11 1.03
N GLY A 47 -7.35 1.44 -0.03
CA GLY A 47 -8.12 2.69 -0.13
C GLY A 47 -7.35 3.90 -0.66
N GLY A 48 -6.09 3.73 -1.07
CA GLY A 48 -5.33 4.78 -1.75
C GLY A 48 -5.44 4.72 -3.27
N MET A 49 -4.66 5.54 -3.97
CA MET A 49 -4.54 5.56 -5.42
C MET A 49 -3.29 4.80 -5.91
N GLY A 50 -2.38 4.46 -5.01
CA GLY A 50 -1.14 3.78 -5.33
C GLY A 50 -0.08 4.69 -5.93
N PHE A 51 -0.14 6.00 -5.68
CA PHE A 51 0.97 6.91 -6.00
C PHE A 51 2.22 6.49 -5.25
N ARG A 52 3.38 6.75 -5.83
CA ARG A 52 4.65 6.39 -5.21
C ARG A 52 5.16 7.53 -4.35
N ASN A 53 5.52 7.24 -3.11
CA ASN A 53 6.36 8.11 -2.31
C ASN A 53 7.78 8.05 -2.90
N LEU A 54 8.26 9.15 -3.46
CA LEU A 54 9.52 9.18 -4.19
C LEU A 54 10.73 8.90 -3.30
N HIS A 55 10.70 9.35 -2.04
CA HIS A 55 11.78 9.07 -1.10
C HIS A 55 11.88 7.56 -0.79
N ALA A 56 10.76 6.92 -0.44
CA ALA A 56 10.72 5.48 -0.21
C ALA A 56 11.11 4.68 -1.48
N PHE A 57 10.67 5.14 -2.66
CA PHE A 57 11.01 4.50 -3.92
C PHE A 57 12.49 4.60 -4.26
N ASN A 58 13.10 5.78 -4.04
CA ASN A 58 14.55 5.96 -4.21
C ASN A 58 15.35 5.04 -3.27
N LEU A 59 14.97 4.95 -2.00
CA LEU A 59 15.61 4.03 -1.05
C LEU A 59 15.47 2.57 -1.48
N ALA A 60 14.32 2.15 -1.99
CA ALA A 60 14.12 0.78 -2.50
C ALA A 60 14.98 0.48 -3.74
N MET A 61 15.19 1.46 -4.61
CA MET A 61 16.09 1.33 -5.77
C MET A 61 17.56 1.23 -5.35
N LEU A 62 17.97 1.96 -4.32
CA LEU A 62 19.29 1.87 -3.70
C LEU A 62 19.49 0.52 -3.00
N ALA A 63 18.48 0.04 -2.28
CA ALA A 63 18.48 -1.27 -1.65
C ALA A 63 18.67 -2.41 -2.69
N LYS A 64 18.14 -2.25 -3.93
CA LYS A 64 18.42 -3.21 -5.03
C LYS A 64 19.90 -3.27 -5.35
N GLN A 65 20.60 -2.15 -5.40
CA GLN A 65 22.03 -2.15 -5.68
C GLN A 65 22.83 -2.72 -4.50
N ALA A 66 22.45 -2.37 -3.26
CA ALA A 66 23.05 -2.96 -2.07
C ALA A 66 22.81 -4.48 -2.00
N TRP A 67 21.63 -4.96 -2.36
CA TRP A 67 21.34 -6.39 -2.46
C TRP A 67 22.20 -7.10 -3.49
N ARG A 68 22.44 -6.48 -4.67
CA ARG A 68 23.36 -7.00 -5.68
C ARG A 68 24.79 -7.03 -5.17
N LEU A 69 25.22 -6.03 -4.41
CA LEU A 69 26.54 -5.97 -3.79
C LEU A 69 26.75 -7.14 -2.82
N ILE A 70 25.71 -7.54 -2.07
CA ILE A 70 25.79 -8.67 -1.12
C ILE A 70 25.88 -10.03 -1.85
N HIS A 71 25.15 -10.20 -2.97
CA HIS A 71 24.94 -11.51 -3.60
C HIS A 71 25.81 -11.78 -4.82
N ASN A 72 26.41 -10.75 -5.41
CA ASN A 72 27.23 -10.90 -6.64
C ASN A 72 28.71 -10.57 -6.37
N ASN A 73 29.36 -11.46 -5.64
CA ASN A 73 30.76 -11.29 -5.23
C ASN A 73 31.76 -11.31 -6.41
N GLY A 74 31.40 -11.88 -7.57
CA GLY A 74 32.22 -11.89 -8.78
C GLY A 74 32.17 -10.58 -9.59
N SER A 75 31.25 -9.66 -9.29
CA SER A 75 31.12 -8.43 -10.06
C SER A 75 32.24 -7.43 -9.79
N LEU A 76 32.62 -6.67 -10.84
CA LEU A 76 33.57 -5.55 -10.68
C LEU A 76 33.09 -4.55 -9.61
N PHE A 77 31.79 -4.29 -9.58
CA PHE A 77 31.15 -3.44 -8.58
C PHE A 77 31.44 -3.93 -7.14
N TYR A 78 31.25 -5.22 -6.86
CA TYR A 78 31.58 -5.79 -5.56
C TYR A 78 33.09 -5.66 -5.26
N ARG A 79 33.96 -6.07 -6.19
CA ARG A 79 35.42 -6.07 -5.99
C ARG A 79 35.95 -4.69 -5.63
N VAL A 80 35.53 -3.65 -6.36
CA VAL A 80 35.94 -2.26 -6.12
C VAL A 80 35.44 -1.76 -4.76
N TYR A 81 34.16 -1.98 -4.44
CA TYR A 81 33.58 -1.50 -3.18
C TYR A 81 34.11 -2.29 -1.98
N LYS A 82 34.31 -3.61 -2.10
CA LYS A 82 34.90 -4.46 -1.06
C LYS A 82 36.29 -3.97 -0.70
N ALA A 83 37.16 -3.78 -1.68
CA ALA A 83 38.54 -3.34 -1.45
C ALA A 83 38.62 -1.95 -0.80
N ARG A 84 37.72 -1.05 -1.18
CA ARG A 84 37.79 0.36 -0.74
C ARG A 84 37.08 0.62 0.59
N TYR A 85 35.92 0.02 0.84
CA TYR A 85 35.04 0.45 1.93
C TYR A 85 34.82 -0.60 3.02
N PHE A 86 34.98 -1.89 2.75
CA PHE A 86 34.77 -2.95 3.74
C PHE A 86 35.70 -4.17 3.53
N PRO A 87 37.03 -3.96 3.47
CA PRO A 87 37.98 -5.03 3.15
C PRO A 87 37.86 -6.24 4.07
N ASN A 88 37.64 -6.01 5.37
CA ASN A 88 37.64 -7.04 6.40
C ASN A 88 36.25 -7.39 6.97
N THR A 89 35.21 -6.68 6.57
CA THR A 89 33.84 -6.84 7.10
C THR A 89 32.86 -7.23 5.99
N SER A 90 31.58 -7.43 6.33
CA SER A 90 30.50 -7.54 5.34
C SER A 90 29.91 -6.16 5.01
N PHE A 91 29.14 -6.05 3.91
CA PHE A 91 28.42 -4.83 3.60
C PHE A 91 27.47 -4.41 4.73
N LEU A 92 26.86 -5.37 5.40
CA LEU A 92 25.90 -5.11 6.49
C LEU A 92 26.56 -4.52 7.74
N GLU A 93 27.83 -4.82 7.97
CA GLU A 93 28.63 -4.33 9.10
C GLU A 93 29.50 -3.12 8.73
N ALA A 94 29.56 -2.80 7.43
CA ALA A 94 30.43 -1.75 6.92
C ALA A 94 30.12 -0.37 7.51
N GLU A 95 31.14 0.38 7.82
CA GLU A 95 31.04 1.76 8.28
C GLU A 95 31.13 2.74 7.13
N LEU A 96 30.78 4.01 7.41
CA LEU A 96 30.84 5.08 6.40
C LEU A 96 32.29 5.37 5.95
N GLY A 97 33.24 5.31 6.88
CA GLY A 97 34.65 5.61 6.66
C GLY A 97 34.91 7.13 6.53
N HIS A 98 36.21 7.49 6.39
CA HIS A 98 36.65 8.90 6.41
C HIS A 98 36.40 9.65 5.10
N ASN A 99 36.44 9.00 3.94
CA ASN A 99 36.25 9.65 2.63
C ASN A 99 35.28 8.86 1.75
N PRO A 100 33.98 8.81 2.13
CA PRO A 100 33.00 8.04 1.42
C PRO A 100 32.54 8.76 0.14
N SER A 101 32.48 8.03 -0.97
CA SER A 101 31.86 8.53 -2.19
C SER A 101 30.37 8.76 -1.99
N PHE A 102 29.78 9.60 -2.82
CA PHE A 102 28.35 9.89 -2.76
C PHE A 102 27.48 8.64 -2.99
N VAL A 103 27.94 7.73 -3.86
CA VAL A 103 27.29 6.43 -4.09
C VAL A 103 27.36 5.57 -2.84
N TRP A 104 28.51 5.49 -2.18
CA TRP A 104 28.67 4.68 -0.96
C TRP A 104 27.74 5.16 0.16
N ARG A 105 27.70 6.47 0.42
CA ARG A 105 26.73 7.07 1.37
C ARG A 105 25.30 6.69 1.02
N SER A 106 24.97 6.68 -0.28
CA SER A 106 23.63 6.37 -0.76
C SER A 106 23.26 4.89 -0.57
N LEU A 107 24.22 3.98 -0.76
CA LEU A 107 24.01 2.54 -0.54
C LEU A 107 23.83 2.23 0.94
N LEU A 108 24.66 2.81 1.81
CA LEU A 108 24.53 2.64 3.25
C LEU A 108 23.19 3.20 3.79
N ALA A 109 22.69 4.29 3.22
CA ALA A 109 21.38 4.83 3.59
C ALA A 109 20.19 3.89 3.30
N ALA A 110 20.39 2.88 2.44
CA ALA A 110 19.39 1.86 2.15
C ALA A 110 19.61 0.55 2.92
N ARG A 111 20.64 0.47 3.76
CA ARG A 111 21.01 -0.74 4.52
C ARG A 111 19.90 -1.21 5.46
N ASP A 112 19.21 -0.29 6.11
CA ASP A 112 18.12 -0.61 7.04
C ASP A 112 16.97 -1.36 6.36
N ILE A 113 16.72 -1.09 5.07
CA ILE A 113 15.74 -1.84 4.28
C ILE A 113 16.15 -3.30 4.13
N ILE A 114 17.45 -3.54 3.96
CA ILE A 114 18.00 -4.89 3.85
C ILE A 114 17.93 -5.60 5.21
N HIS A 115 18.34 -4.94 6.29
CA HIS A 115 18.25 -5.51 7.62
C HIS A 115 16.83 -5.93 7.98
N VAL A 116 15.86 -5.05 7.76
CA VAL A 116 14.45 -5.33 8.08
C VAL A 116 13.83 -6.33 7.11
N GLY A 117 14.20 -6.29 5.83
CA GLY A 117 13.56 -7.09 4.77
C GLY A 117 14.19 -8.46 4.52
N SER A 118 15.32 -8.77 5.13
CA SER A 118 16.04 -10.03 4.92
C SER A 118 16.12 -10.89 6.19
N ARG A 119 16.51 -12.14 6.01
CA ARG A 119 16.89 -13.06 7.07
C ARG A 119 17.93 -14.04 6.56
N TRP A 120 18.71 -14.59 7.45
CA TRP A 120 19.62 -15.67 7.13
C TRP A 120 18.86 -17.01 6.98
N LYS A 121 19.15 -17.73 5.93
CA LYS A 121 18.79 -19.14 5.79
C LYS A 121 20.01 -19.96 6.18
N ILE A 122 19.83 -20.81 7.19
CA ILE A 122 20.90 -21.61 7.77
C ILE A 122 21.32 -22.69 6.74
N GLY A 123 22.60 -22.74 6.46
CA GLY A 123 23.26 -23.80 5.72
C GLY A 123 24.09 -24.63 6.71
N ASN A 124 25.40 -24.32 6.82
CA ASN A 124 26.29 -24.94 7.78
C ASN A 124 26.36 -24.19 9.15
N GLY A 125 25.72 -23.02 9.27
CA GLY A 125 25.67 -22.22 10.49
C GLY A 125 26.95 -21.46 10.85
N ARG A 126 28.03 -21.59 10.08
CA ARG A 126 29.36 -21.03 10.41
C ARG A 126 29.45 -19.52 10.21
N SER A 127 28.64 -18.95 9.34
CA SER A 127 28.64 -17.52 9.03
C SER A 127 27.67 -16.71 9.88
N ILE A 128 26.73 -17.35 10.57
CA ILE A 128 25.65 -16.68 11.31
C ILE A 128 26.02 -16.59 12.78
N SER A 129 26.11 -15.37 13.32
CA SER A 129 26.24 -15.15 14.74
C SER A 129 24.91 -15.40 15.45
N VAL A 130 24.94 -16.09 16.60
CA VAL A 130 23.76 -16.37 17.42
C VAL A 130 23.07 -15.09 17.90
N ALA A 131 23.86 -14.05 18.20
CA ALA A 131 23.36 -12.75 18.62
C ALA A 131 22.73 -11.94 17.47
N SER A 132 22.93 -12.33 16.20
CA SER A 132 22.34 -11.67 15.06
C SER A 132 20.84 -11.97 14.96
N ASN A 133 20.02 -10.96 15.06
CA ASN A 133 18.55 -11.10 15.05
C ASN A 133 17.96 -11.48 13.70
N SER A 134 18.76 -11.64 12.66
CA SER A 134 18.28 -11.81 11.31
C SER A 134 18.09 -13.26 10.85
N TRP A 135 18.31 -14.27 11.69
CA TRP A 135 18.10 -15.67 11.33
C TRP A 135 16.82 -16.28 11.90
N LEU A 136 16.23 -15.66 12.94
CA LEU A 136 14.94 -16.04 13.49
C LEU A 136 13.80 -15.14 13.01
N PRO A 137 12.55 -15.60 13.08
CA PRO A 137 11.36 -14.79 12.76
C PRO A 137 11.16 -13.59 13.68
N HIS A 138 11.60 -13.72 14.93
CA HIS A 138 11.57 -12.69 15.98
C HIS A 138 12.93 -12.55 16.64
N SER A 139 13.13 -11.50 17.43
CA SER A 139 14.34 -11.34 18.24
C SER A 139 14.45 -12.49 19.23
N PRO A 140 15.61 -13.16 19.34
CA PRO A 140 15.82 -14.23 20.30
C PRO A 140 15.74 -13.71 21.74
N GLY A 141 15.06 -14.47 22.60
CA GLY A 141 15.12 -14.30 24.05
C GLY A 141 16.30 -15.10 24.60
N PHE A 142 17.30 -14.42 25.16
CA PHE A 142 18.46 -15.06 25.79
C PHE A 142 18.24 -15.22 27.29
N LEU A 143 18.68 -16.35 27.90
CA LEU A 143 18.67 -16.56 29.33
C LEU A 143 19.84 -15.85 30.03
N GLY A 144 20.84 -15.43 29.27
CA GLY A 144 22.01 -14.67 29.71
C GLY A 144 22.64 -13.93 28.52
N THR A 145 23.80 -13.32 28.73
CA THR A 145 24.57 -12.74 27.62
C THR A 145 25.20 -13.86 26.80
N PRO A 146 24.85 -13.99 25.49
CA PRO A 146 25.47 -15.01 24.64
C PRO A 146 26.97 -14.76 24.53
N SER A 147 27.75 -15.83 24.46
CA SER A 147 29.22 -15.76 24.33
C SER A 147 29.56 -14.96 23.08
N GLN A 148 30.50 -14.03 23.24
CA GLN A 148 30.96 -13.19 22.12
C GLN A 148 31.55 -14.08 21.02
N GLY A 149 30.98 -14.05 19.82
CA GLY A 149 31.44 -14.87 18.69
C GLY A 149 30.71 -16.21 18.49
N MET A 150 29.80 -16.62 19.35
CA MET A 150 29.00 -17.83 19.21
C MET A 150 28.26 -17.87 17.87
N LYS A 151 28.41 -18.97 17.14
CA LYS A 151 27.82 -19.22 15.83
C LYS A 151 26.63 -20.18 15.93
N VAL A 152 25.74 -20.12 14.94
CA VAL A 152 24.62 -21.08 14.84
C VAL A 152 25.13 -22.52 14.70
N ALA A 153 26.30 -22.72 14.09
CA ALA A 153 26.95 -24.02 13.99
C ALA A 153 27.23 -24.65 15.38
N ASP A 154 27.50 -23.84 16.41
CA ASP A 154 27.79 -24.32 17.75
C ASP A 154 26.57 -24.91 18.47
N LEU A 155 25.37 -24.55 17.97
CA LEU A 155 24.07 -25.05 18.46
C LEU A 155 23.60 -26.33 17.75
N ILE A 156 24.36 -26.79 16.75
CA ILE A 156 24.04 -27.98 15.98
C ILE A 156 24.94 -29.13 16.43
N ASP A 157 24.35 -30.27 16.70
CA ASP A 157 25.09 -31.51 16.90
C ASP A 157 25.63 -31.98 15.52
N ASN A 158 26.96 -32.11 15.41
CA ASN A 158 27.61 -32.47 14.17
C ASN A 158 27.40 -33.93 13.76
N ASP A 159 27.21 -34.83 14.73
CA ASP A 159 27.08 -36.27 14.51
C ASP A 159 25.66 -36.62 14.05
N THR A 160 24.65 -36.10 14.74
CA THR A 160 23.22 -36.37 14.43
C THR A 160 22.63 -35.40 13.44
N ARG A 161 23.31 -34.27 13.18
CA ARG A 161 22.81 -33.17 12.35
C ARG A 161 21.45 -32.63 12.82
N GLN A 162 21.25 -32.61 14.10
CA GLN A 162 20.06 -32.07 14.76
C GLN A 162 20.43 -30.87 15.66
N TRP A 163 19.43 -30.13 16.07
CA TRP A 163 19.59 -29.10 17.06
C TRP A 163 19.95 -29.70 18.43
N ASP A 164 21.04 -29.24 19.02
CA ASP A 164 21.45 -29.64 20.39
C ASP A 164 20.50 -28.99 21.41
N LYS A 165 19.54 -29.80 21.89
CA LYS A 165 18.52 -29.33 22.86
C LYS A 165 19.13 -28.83 24.16
N GLY A 166 20.24 -29.43 24.60
CA GLY A 166 20.93 -29.02 25.85
C GLY A 166 21.52 -27.61 25.70
N LYS A 167 22.22 -27.35 24.59
CA LYS A 167 22.78 -26.03 24.31
C LYS A 167 21.69 -24.98 24.06
N LEU A 168 20.60 -25.35 23.40
CA LEU A 168 19.48 -24.44 23.16
C LEU A 168 18.85 -24.00 24.50
N SER A 169 18.50 -24.95 25.36
CA SER A 169 17.87 -24.66 26.66
C SER A 169 18.77 -23.91 27.61
N ALA A 170 20.11 -24.05 27.48
CA ALA A 170 21.08 -23.27 28.26
C ALA A 170 21.24 -21.82 27.74
N THR A 171 20.90 -21.55 26.47
CA THR A 171 21.16 -20.25 25.83
C THR A 171 19.91 -19.41 25.68
N PHE A 172 18.77 -20.01 25.38
CA PHE A 172 17.54 -19.29 24.98
C PHE A 172 16.34 -19.60 25.87
N ASP A 173 15.36 -18.69 25.86
CA ASP A 173 14.06 -18.93 26.45
C ASP A 173 13.27 -20.03 25.69
N ASN A 174 12.27 -20.62 26.37
CA ASN A 174 11.47 -21.72 25.80
C ASN A 174 10.83 -21.36 24.45
N ARG A 175 10.30 -20.13 24.30
CA ARG A 175 9.69 -19.68 23.05
C ARG A 175 10.69 -19.64 21.89
N THR A 176 11.89 -19.20 22.15
CA THR A 176 12.96 -19.16 21.14
C THR A 176 13.43 -20.57 20.83
N CYS A 177 13.59 -21.46 21.83
CA CYS A 177 13.92 -22.87 21.63
C CYS A 177 12.90 -23.56 20.73
N ASP A 178 11.59 -23.41 20.99
CA ASP A 178 10.53 -23.99 20.16
C ASP A 178 10.60 -23.49 18.71
N THR A 179 10.90 -22.19 18.54
CA THR A 179 11.06 -21.60 17.21
C THR A 179 12.26 -22.17 16.46
N ILE A 180 13.38 -22.38 17.15
CA ILE A 180 14.61 -22.94 16.56
C ILE A 180 14.40 -24.40 16.17
N LEU A 181 13.78 -25.19 17.01
CA LEU A 181 13.56 -26.64 16.79
C LEU A 181 12.70 -26.90 15.52
N VAL A 182 11.84 -25.99 15.14
CA VAL A 182 11.02 -26.09 13.91
C VAL A 182 11.81 -25.69 12.66
N LEU A 183 12.97 -25.00 12.80
CA LEU A 183 13.74 -24.59 11.61
C LEU A 183 14.46 -25.79 10.99
N PRO A 184 14.27 -26.04 9.67
CA PRO A 184 14.93 -27.15 9.00
C PRO A 184 16.43 -26.87 8.85
N LEU A 185 17.25 -27.82 9.22
CA LEU A 185 18.68 -27.81 8.94
C LEU A 185 18.91 -28.34 7.51
N ASN A 186 19.60 -27.56 6.70
CA ASN A 186 19.96 -27.94 5.34
C ASN A 186 21.22 -28.83 5.32
N ASN A 187 21.61 -29.30 4.12
CA ASN A 187 22.82 -30.08 3.91
C ASN A 187 24.07 -29.36 4.53
N PRO A 188 24.93 -30.06 5.29
CA PRO A 188 26.12 -29.51 5.95
C PRO A 188 27.09 -28.81 4.99
N ASN A 189 27.10 -29.23 3.73
CA ASN A 189 27.92 -28.59 2.68
C ASN A 189 27.31 -27.34 2.08
N SER A 190 26.06 -27.00 2.42
CA SER A 190 25.44 -25.77 1.96
C SER A 190 25.92 -24.56 2.76
N GLN A 191 26.24 -23.47 2.07
CA GLN A 191 26.60 -22.22 2.73
C GLN A 191 25.38 -21.49 3.25
N ASP A 192 25.55 -20.74 4.33
CA ASP A 192 24.55 -19.81 4.84
C ASP A 192 24.25 -18.73 3.80
N ARG A 193 22.97 -18.41 3.62
CA ARG A 193 22.55 -17.42 2.63
C ARG A 193 21.60 -16.40 3.23
N LEU A 194 21.85 -15.13 2.93
CA LEU A 194 20.89 -14.07 3.21
C LEU A 194 19.76 -14.15 2.18
N ILE A 195 18.51 -14.31 2.63
CA ILE A 195 17.32 -14.39 1.78
C ILE A 195 16.37 -13.24 2.06
N TRP A 196 15.56 -12.88 1.07
CA TRP A 196 14.57 -11.84 1.20
C TRP A 196 13.27 -12.42 1.79
N ARG A 197 12.84 -11.95 2.97
CA ARG A 197 11.69 -12.53 3.69
C ARG A 197 10.33 -11.97 3.28
N GLU A 198 10.32 -10.89 2.52
CA GLU A 198 9.12 -10.10 2.24
C GLU A 198 8.22 -10.67 1.11
N ASN A 199 8.61 -11.79 0.51
CA ASN A 199 7.79 -12.50 -0.46
C ASN A 199 8.03 -14.01 -0.39
N ARG A 200 7.07 -14.79 -0.92
CA ARG A 200 7.13 -16.28 -0.92
C ARG A 200 8.31 -16.83 -1.74
N ALA A 201 8.72 -16.12 -2.79
CA ALA A 201 9.83 -16.53 -3.64
C ALA A 201 11.21 -16.32 -2.98
N GLN A 202 11.27 -15.72 -1.79
CA GLN A 202 12.49 -15.41 -1.03
C GLN A 202 13.53 -14.62 -1.87
N SER A 203 13.07 -13.92 -2.91
CA SER A 203 13.89 -13.14 -3.83
C SER A 203 13.61 -11.65 -3.66
N PHE A 204 14.65 -10.84 -3.76
CA PHE A 204 14.54 -9.38 -3.65
C PHE A 204 13.71 -8.80 -4.80
N SER A 205 12.77 -7.94 -4.49
CA SER A 205 12.09 -7.10 -5.48
C SER A 205 12.00 -5.65 -5.00
N VAL A 206 12.11 -4.70 -5.94
CA VAL A 206 11.96 -3.27 -5.62
C VAL A 206 10.57 -2.98 -5.03
N TYR A 207 9.56 -3.72 -5.47
CA TYR A 207 8.20 -3.59 -4.94
C TYR A 207 8.12 -3.92 -3.44
N SER A 208 8.66 -5.07 -3.03
CA SER A 208 8.66 -5.46 -1.61
C SER A 208 9.59 -4.57 -0.77
N ALA A 209 10.77 -4.20 -1.31
CA ALA A 209 11.67 -3.25 -0.65
C ALA A 209 11.02 -1.86 -0.45
N TYR A 210 10.19 -1.41 -1.40
CA TYR A 210 9.41 -0.20 -1.26
C TYR A 210 8.40 -0.28 -0.11
N GLN A 211 7.76 -1.44 0.11
CA GLN A 211 6.87 -1.64 1.24
C GLN A 211 7.63 -1.59 2.59
N VAL A 212 8.84 -2.18 2.63
CA VAL A 212 9.72 -2.05 3.81
C VAL A 212 10.10 -0.60 4.06
N ALA A 213 10.51 0.13 3.01
CA ALA A 213 10.85 1.55 3.11
C ALA A 213 9.69 2.41 3.64
N LEU A 214 8.47 2.15 3.19
CA LEU A 214 7.28 2.83 3.70
C LEU A 214 7.03 2.56 5.18
N ARG A 215 7.23 1.31 5.65
CA ARG A 215 7.09 0.96 7.07
C ARG A 215 8.13 1.68 7.94
N LEU A 216 9.38 1.78 7.44
CA LEU A 216 10.45 2.48 8.14
C LEU A 216 10.23 4.00 8.22
N ILE A 217 9.70 4.60 7.15
CA ILE A 217 9.43 6.05 7.11
C ILE A 217 8.18 6.41 7.93
N HIS A 218 7.18 5.52 7.99
CA HIS A 218 5.90 5.74 8.65
C HIS A 218 5.54 4.58 9.60
N PRO A 219 6.28 4.39 10.71
CA PRO A 219 6.08 3.25 11.61
C PRO A 219 4.66 3.21 12.20
N ASN A 220 4.06 4.35 12.50
CA ASN A 220 2.73 4.45 13.12
C ASN A 220 1.55 4.17 12.15
N GLN A 221 1.80 4.05 10.84
CA GLN A 221 0.75 3.72 9.86
C GLN A 221 0.64 2.20 9.60
N ALA A 222 1.52 1.39 10.18
CA ALA A 222 1.59 -0.06 9.92
C ALA A 222 0.46 -0.86 10.60
N GLU A 223 -0.19 -0.35 11.64
CA GLU A 223 -1.02 -1.15 12.56
C GLU A 223 -2.53 -0.94 12.49
N HIS A 224 -3.09 -0.27 11.49
CA HIS A 224 -4.53 -0.29 11.39
C HIS A 224 -5.04 -1.62 10.79
N SER A 225 -5.28 -2.61 11.66
CA SER A 225 -5.92 -3.89 11.35
C SER A 225 -7.28 -3.73 10.63
N LEU A 226 -7.98 -2.62 10.85
CA LEU A 226 -9.18 -2.21 10.10
C LEU A 226 -8.93 -2.09 8.58
N VAL A 227 -7.72 -1.76 8.16
CA VAL A 227 -7.35 -1.65 6.73
C VAL A 227 -7.36 -3.00 6.02
N GLN A 228 -7.09 -4.11 6.73
CA GLN A 228 -7.17 -5.45 6.14
C GLN A 228 -8.61 -5.92 5.96
N ALA A 229 -9.51 -5.56 6.89
CA ALA A 229 -10.93 -5.93 6.83
C ALA A 229 -11.68 -5.32 5.62
N HIS A 230 -11.18 -4.21 5.07
CA HIS A 230 -11.82 -3.51 3.97
C HIS A 230 -11.14 -3.70 2.59
N GLY A 231 -10.07 -4.48 2.52
CA GLY A 231 -9.28 -4.67 1.30
C GLY A 231 -10.05 -5.33 0.15
N SER A 232 -11.01 -6.19 0.44
CA SER A 232 -11.90 -6.81 -0.56
C SER A 232 -12.84 -5.77 -1.20
N THR A 233 -13.40 -4.86 -0.40
CA THR A 233 -14.30 -3.80 -0.84
C THR A 233 -13.58 -2.81 -1.76
N TRP A 234 -12.40 -2.32 -1.38
CA TRP A 234 -11.60 -1.44 -2.24
C TRP A 234 -11.21 -2.11 -3.56
N ARG A 235 -10.82 -3.38 -3.52
CA ARG A 235 -10.49 -4.15 -4.72
C ARG A 235 -11.70 -4.29 -5.66
N ARG A 236 -12.91 -4.39 -5.10
CA ARG A 236 -14.14 -4.52 -5.87
C ARG A 236 -14.40 -3.27 -6.72
N ILE A 237 -14.23 -2.05 -6.17
CA ILE A 237 -14.37 -0.78 -6.91
C ILE A 237 -13.52 -0.81 -8.19
N TRP A 238 -12.25 -1.21 -8.08
CA TRP A 238 -11.32 -1.21 -9.21
C TRP A 238 -11.57 -2.32 -10.23
N LYS A 239 -12.33 -3.36 -9.86
CA LYS A 239 -12.69 -4.49 -10.72
C LYS A 239 -14.01 -4.31 -11.47
N LEU A 240 -14.81 -3.29 -11.16
CA LEU A 240 -16.06 -3.01 -11.87
C LEU A 240 -15.78 -2.75 -13.34
N ASN A 241 -16.60 -3.34 -14.21
CA ASN A 241 -16.57 -3.12 -15.66
C ASN A 241 -17.39 -1.87 -16.02
N VAL A 242 -16.93 -0.73 -15.54
CA VAL A 242 -17.49 0.61 -15.77
C VAL A 242 -16.39 1.56 -16.23
N PRO A 243 -16.72 2.69 -16.86
CA PRO A 243 -15.73 3.67 -17.31
C PRO A 243 -14.76 4.08 -16.18
N PRO A 244 -13.46 4.32 -16.48
CA PRO A 244 -12.46 4.73 -15.47
C PRO A 244 -12.87 5.94 -14.63
N LYS A 245 -13.58 6.90 -15.23
CA LYS A 245 -14.14 8.08 -14.54
C LYS A 245 -15.12 7.70 -13.44
N VAL A 246 -15.93 6.64 -13.64
CA VAL A 246 -16.90 6.14 -12.65
C VAL A 246 -16.17 5.44 -11.49
N ARG A 247 -15.14 4.62 -11.77
CA ARG A 247 -14.31 4.00 -10.71
C ARG A 247 -13.60 5.05 -9.85
N ASN A 248 -13.05 6.08 -10.47
CA ASN A 248 -12.43 7.20 -9.75
C ASN A 248 -13.44 7.98 -8.91
N PHE A 249 -14.64 8.21 -9.43
CA PHE A 249 -15.72 8.85 -8.70
C PHE A 249 -16.13 8.02 -7.47
N LEU A 250 -16.37 6.72 -7.63
CA LEU A 250 -16.72 5.83 -6.53
C LEU A 250 -15.63 5.80 -5.46
N TRP A 251 -14.37 5.74 -5.88
CA TRP A 251 -13.24 5.83 -4.95
C TRP A 251 -13.28 7.14 -4.16
N ARG A 252 -13.55 8.28 -4.82
CA ARG A 252 -13.68 9.59 -4.15
C ARG A 252 -14.86 9.62 -3.19
N ALA A 253 -15.99 9.08 -3.60
CA ALA A 253 -17.19 9.00 -2.75
C ALA A 253 -16.92 8.14 -1.50
N CYS A 254 -16.40 6.94 -1.68
CA CYS A 254 -16.03 6.02 -0.59
C CYS A 254 -14.88 6.54 0.30
N SER A 255 -14.03 7.44 -0.23
CA SER A 255 -12.97 8.09 0.55
C SER A 255 -13.42 9.38 1.26
N GLY A 256 -14.70 9.75 1.15
CA GLY A 256 -15.24 10.95 1.78
C GLY A 256 -14.72 12.26 1.17
N CYS A 257 -14.24 12.25 -0.09
CA CYS A 257 -13.55 13.41 -0.68
C CYS A 257 -14.26 14.03 -1.89
N LEU A 258 -15.57 13.88 -1.99
CA LEU A 258 -16.36 14.64 -2.95
C LEU A 258 -16.58 16.09 -2.46
N PRO A 259 -16.65 17.07 -3.38
CA PRO A 259 -16.88 18.48 -3.07
C PRO A 259 -18.37 18.75 -2.78
N ILE A 260 -18.90 18.07 -1.77
CA ILE A 260 -20.23 18.34 -1.19
C ILE A 260 -20.14 19.50 -0.20
N ARG A 261 -21.27 20.13 0.12
CA ARG A 261 -21.31 21.30 0.99
C ARG A 261 -20.78 21.03 2.41
N GLU A 262 -21.07 19.87 2.97
CA GLU A 262 -20.49 19.45 4.25
C GLU A 262 -18.94 19.41 4.20
N ASN A 263 -18.35 18.84 3.16
CA ASN A 263 -16.92 18.77 2.99
C ASN A 263 -16.29 20.13 2.69
N LEU A 264 -16.96 20.99 1.94
CA LEU A 264 -16.54 22.37 1.70
C LEU A 264 -16.44 23.15 3.01
N GLN A 265 -17.44 23.03 3.90
CA GLN A 265 -17.37 23.65 5.21
C GLN A 265 -16.22 23.12 6.07
N LYS A 266 -15.99 21.79 6.08
CA LYS A 266 -14.80 21.20 6.74
C LYS A 266 -13.49 21.79 6.21
N LYS A 267 -13.48 22.29 4.96
CA LYS A 267 -12.36 23.01 4.34
C LYS A 267 -12.45 24.54 4.51
N ARG A 268 -13.32 25.04 5.40
CA ARG A 268 -13.53 26.45 5.73
C ARG A 268 -14.04 27.30 4.56
N VAL A 269 -14.70 26.69 3.57
CA VAL A 269 -15.42 27.42 2.52
C VAL A 269 -16.78 27.84 3.09
N ARG A 270 -17.12 29.12 2.95
CA ARG A 270 -18.40 29.66 3.41
C ARG A 270 -19.52 29.25 2.46
N VAL A 271 -20.24 28.20 2.77
CA VAL A 271 -21.40 27.70 2.04
C VAL A 271 -22.46 27.21 3.03
N ASP A 272 -23.72 27.31 2.65
CA ASP A 272 -24.80 26.68 3.43
C ASP A 272 -24.65 25.14 3.38
N LYS A 273 -24.99 24.45 4.46
CA LYS A 273 -24.96 22.98 4.53
C LYS A 273 -26.08 22.30 3.78
N LYS A 274 -27.18 23.00 3.53
CA LYS A 274 -28.38 22.41 2.96
C LYS A 274 -28.17 21.95 1.51
N CYS A 275 -28.77 20.81 1.19
CA CYS A 275 -28.82 20.28 -0.17
C CYS A 275 -29.68 21.20 -1.07
N GLU A 276 -29.15 21.68 -2.17
CA GLU A 276 -29.92 22.53 -3.10
C GLU A 276 -31.03 21.79 -3.85
N LEU A 277 -30.90 20.47 -4.03
CA LEU A 277 -31.89 19.68 -4.75
C LEU A 277 -33.19 19.49 -3.94
N CYS A 278 -33.09 19.36 -2.63
CA CYS A 278 -34.28 19.15 -1.76
C CYS A 278 -34.51 20.28 -0.77
N CYS A 279 -33.55 21.17 -0.53
CA CYS A 279 -33.59 22.31 0.38
C CYS A 279 -33.87 21.98 1.87
N HIS A 280 -33.94 20.70 2.25
CA HIS A 280 -34.38 20.27 3.59
C HIS A 280 -33.21 19.70 4.44
N HIS A 281 -32.37 18.86 3.87
CA HIS A 281 -31.37 18.10 4.62
C HIS A 281 -29.96 18.62 4.38
N CYS A 282 -29.01 18.30 5.29
CA CYS A 282 -27.60 18.56 5.09
C CYS A 282 -27.09 17.77 3.88
N GLU A 283 -26.26 18.42 3.06
CA GLU A 283 -25.65 17.80 1.88
C GLU A 283 -24.47 16.94 2.29
N THR A 284 -24.73 15.69 2.70
CA THR A 284 -23.73 14.62 2.89
C THR A 284 -23.59 13.81 1.62
N ILE A 285 -22.55 12.95 1.54
CA ILE A 285 -22.35 12.05 0.37
C ILE A 285 -23.51 11.05 0.28
N CYS A 286 -23.90 10.45 1.40
CA CYS A 286 -25.04 9.54 1.47
C CYS A 286 -26.34 10.23 1.08
N HIS A 287 -26.56 11.43 1.61
CA HIS A 287 -27.76 12.16 1.25
C HIS A 287 -27.85 12.40 -0.27
N VAL A 288 -26.83 13.02 -0.87
CA VAL A 288 -26.89 13.38 -2.31
C VAL A 288 -27.05 12.18 -3.20
N LEU A 289 -26.34 11.08 -2.91
CA LEU A 289 -26.24 9.93 -3.81
C LEU A 289 -27.28 8.85 -3.52
N TRP A 290 -27.90 8.84 -2.34
CA TRP A 290 -28.78 7.77 -1.91
C TRP A 290 -30.10 8.24 -1.30
N GLU A 291 -30.08 9.19 -0.36
CA GLU A 291 -31.22 9.54 0.48
C GLU A 291 -32.07 10.71 -0.06
N CYS A 292 -31.45 11.63 -0.81
CA CYS A 292 -32.13 12.79 -1.37
C CYS A 292 -33.38 12.35 -2.17
N PRO A 293 -34.53 13.04 -2.03
CA PRO A 293 -35.71 12.73 -2.82
C PRO A 293 -35.47 12.63 -4.32
N PHE A 294 -34.60 13.47 -4.87
CA PHE A 294 -34.17 13.37 -6.27
C PHE A 294 -33.47 12.02 -6.54
N ALA A 295 -32.53 11.61 -5.72
CA ALA A 295 -31.84 10.33 -5.86
C ALA A 295 -32.81 9.16 -5.69
N ARG A 296 -33.72 9.25 -4.70
CA ARG A 296 -34.77 8.24 -4.46
C ARG A 296 -35.67 8.02 -5.67
N ASN A 297 -36.06 9.09 -6.36
CA ASN A 297 -36.85 8.98 -7.61
C ASN A 297 -36.09 8.23 -8.72
N VAL A 298 -34.77 8.38 -8.76
CA VAL A 298 -33.93 7.60 -9.70
C VAL A 298 -33.83 6.14 -9.28
N TRP A 299 -33.61 5.88 -7.98
CA TRP A 299 -33.49 4.51 -7.48
C TRP A 299 -34.80 3.73 -7.59
N ALA A 300 -35.94 4.41 -7.56
CA ALA A 300 -37.26 3.80 -7.81
C ALA A 300 -37.44 3.22 -9.22
N LEU A 301 -36.64 3.66 -10.19
CA LEU A 301 -36.65 3.13 -11.57
C LEU A 301 -35.97 1.78 -11.70
N PHE A 302 -35.17 1.37 -10.71
CA PHE A 302 -34.60 0.04 -10.70
C PHE A 302 -35.64 -1.01 -10.38
N LYS A 303 -35.54 -2.16 -11.05
CA LYS A 303 -36.35 -3.36 -10.73
C LYS A 303 -35.56 -4.30 -9.83
N GLY A 304 -36.22 -4.98 -8.90
CA GLY A 304 -35.63 -6.03 -8.09
C GLY A 304 -34.99 -5.56 -6.78
N THR A 305 -33.84 -6.11 -6.44
CA THR A 305 -33.19 -5.99 -5.12
C THR A 305 -32.83 -4.54 -4.74
N LEU A 306 -32.45 -3.70 -5.70
CA LEU A 306 -32.07 -2.30 -5.47
C LEU A 306 -33.26 -1.44 -5.02
N GLN A 307 -34.44 -1.68 -5.59
CA GLN A 307 -35.68 -0.94 -5.26
C GLN A 307 -36.08 -1.15 -3.79
N LYS A 308 -35.77 -2.33 -3.24
CA LYS A 308 -36.14 -2.72 -1.87
C LYS A 308 -35.05 -2.42 -0.84
N CYS A 309 -33.90 -1.84 -1.24
CA CYS A 309 -32.83 -1.52 -0.31
C CYS A 309 -33.12 -0.22 0.45
N SER A 310 -33.55 -0.34 1.70
CA SER A 310 -33.74 0.76 2.67
C SER A 310 -32.53 0.90 3.59
N ASN A 311 -31.32 0.86 3.08
CA ASN A 311 -30.15 1.01 3.94
C ASN A 311 -29.94 2.49 4.23
N GLU A 312 -30.22 2.90 5.45
CA GLU A 312 -29.66 4.12 6.04
C GLU A 312 -28.19 3.82 6.36
N ALA A 313 -27.29 4.62 5.89
CA ALA A 313 -25.88 4.46 6.14
C ALA A 313 -25.25 5.84 6.34
N ASP A 314 -24.69 6.06 7.51
CA ASP A 314 -23.96 7.28 7.86
C ASP A 314 -22.72 7.52 7.00
N ASP A 315 -22.17 6.45 6.42
CA ASP A 315 -20.96 6.45 5.60
C ASP A 315 -21.19 5.76 4.25
N PHE A 316 -20.83 6.43 3.18
CA PHE A 316 -20.98 5.92 1.80
C PHE A 316 -20.14 4.67 1.52
N PHE A 317 -19.01 4.49 2.16
CA PHE A 317 -18.22 3.28 2.05
C PHE A 317 -18.94 2.07 2.67
N LEU A 318 -19.60 2.26 3.80
CA LEU A 318 -20.42 1.22 4.43
C LEU A 318 -21.63 0.88 3.58
N LEU A 319 -22.30 1.87 2.97
CA LEU A 319 -23.36 1.65 1.99
C LEU A 319 -22.87 0.80 0.80
N PHE A 320 -21.74 1.17 0.20
CA PHE A 320 -21.16 0.41 -0.90
C PHE A 320 -20.84 -1.04 -0.49
N ARG A 321 -20.28 -1.23 0.72
CA ARG A 321 -19.98 -2.55 1.27
C ARG A 321 -21.24 -3.40 1.49
N ALA A 322 -22.34 -2.79 1.94
CA ALA A 322 -23.62 -3.46 2.11
C ALA A 322 -24.21 -3.89 0.76
N LEU A 323 -24.19 -3.00 -0.23
CA LEU A 323 -24.68 -3.28 -1.59
C LEU A 323 -23.84 -4.34 -2.31
N GLN A 324 -22.51 -4.33 -2.10
CA GLN A 324 -21.60 -5.36 -2.64
C GLN A 324 -21.98 -6.79 -2.20
N ARG A 325 -22.62 -6.95 -1.04
CA ARG A 325 -23.08 -8.26 -0.52
C ARG A 325 -24.44 -8.66 -1.07
N LYS A 326 -25.25 -7.69 -1.45
CA LYS A 326 -26.64 -7.91 -1.89
C LYS A 326 -26.79 -7.99 -3.41
N LEU A 327 -25.90 -7.34 -4.16
CA LEU A 327 -25.98 -7.23 -5.61
C LEU A 327 -24.96 -8.15 -6.27
N ASP A 328 -25.34 -8.71 -7.40
CA ASP A 328 -24.44 -9.37 -8.34
C ASP A 328 -23.51 -8.35 -9.04
N GLN A 329 -22.64 -8.83 -9.91
CA GLN A 329 -21.69 -7.99 -10.63
C GLN A 329 -22.41 -6.93 -11.49
N THR A 330 -23.40 -7.36 -12.26
CA THR A 330 -24.15 -6.50 -13.17
C THR A 330 -24.97 -5.45 -12.43
N GLY A 331 -25.65 -5.85 -11.34
CA GLY A 331 -26.41 -4.93 -10.49
C GLY A 331 -25.51 -3.87 -9.84
N LEU A 332 -24.30 -4.25 -9.39
CA LEU A 332 -23.36 -3.33 -8.81
C LEU A 332 -22.77 -2.35 -9.84
N GLU A 333 -22.57 -2.77 -11.08
CA GLU A 333 -22.12 -1.90 -12.19
C GLU A 333 -23.21 -0.91 -12.61
N LYS A 334 -24.47 -1.35 -12.71
CA LYS A 334 -25.62 -0.47 -12.93
C LYS A 334 -25.78 0.55 -11.81
N TRP A 335 -25.64 0.13 -10.56
CA TRP A 335 -25.65 1.04 -9.41
C TRP A 335 -24.52 2.05 -9.48
N ALA A 336 -23.31 1.64 -9.83
CA ALA A 336 -22.14 2.48 -9.91
C ALA A 336 -22.27 3.61 -10.95
N ILE A 337 -22.74 3.27 -12.15
CA ILE A 337 -22.92 4.25 -13.22
C ILE A 337 -24.05 5.23 -12.89
N THR A 338 -25.14 4.75 -12.28
CA THR A 338 -26.28 5.57 -11.88
C THR A 338 -25.87 6.54 -10.76
N THR A 339 -25.12 6.09 -9.76
CA THR A 339 -24.57 6.94 -8.70
C THR A 339 -23.73 8.07 -9.29
N TRP A 340 -22.87 7.77 -10.27
CA TRP A 340 -22.09 8.78 -10.97
C TRP A 340 -22.99 9.76 -11.77
N SER A 341 -24.06 9.28 -12.38
CA SER A 341 -25.00 10.12 -13.10
C SER A 341 -25.80 11.04 -12.19
N ILE A 342 -26.20 10.58 -11.01
CA ILE A 342 -26.83 11.42 -9.95
C ILE A 342 -25.86 12.56 -9.55
N TRP A 343 -24.57 12.24 -9.35
CA TRP A 343 -23.54 13.24 -9.07
C TRP A 343 -23.43 14.31 -10.17
N ASN A 344 -23.43 13.88 -11.44
CA ASN A 344 -23.38 14.81 -12.57
C ASN A 344 -24.66 15.67 -12.69
N ALA A 345 -25.82 15.08 -12.42
CA ALA A 345 -27.09 15.83 -12.39
C ALA A 345 -27.09 16.89 -11.28
N ARG A 346 -26.62 16.53 -10.08
CA ARG A 346 -26.43 17.48 -8.97
C ARG A 346 -25.48 18.62 -9.37
N ASN A 347 -24.35 18.33 -9.99
CA ASN A 347 -23.39 19.36 -10.41
C ASN A 347 -23.96 20.24 -11.53
N ARG A 348 -24.71 19.68 -12.48
CA ARG A 348 -25.39 20.44 -13.51
C ARG A 348 -26.44 21.39 -12.93
N PHE A 349 -27.20 20.93 -11.94
CA PHE A 349 -28.15 21.77 -11.22
C PHE A 349 -27.43 22.90 -10.48
N TYR A 350 -26.39 22.58 -9.70
CA TYR A 350 -25.63 23.55 -8.91
C TYR A 350 -24.97 24.66 -9.74
N PHE A 351 -24.35 24.30 -10.86
CA PHE A 351 -23.57 25.26 -11.66
C PHE A 351 -24.33 25.87 -12.84
N LYS A 352 -25.40 25.23 -13.31
CA LYS A 352 -26.12 25.62 -14.50
C LYS A 352 -27.61 25.82 -14.30
N HIS A 353 -28.12 25.54 -13.10
CA HIS A 353 -29.54 25.57 -12.73
C HIS A 353 -30.44 24.72 -13.68
N VAL A 354 -29.85 23.66 -14.27
CA VAL A 354 -30.58 22.74 -15.16
C VAL A 354 -30.93 21.48 -14.37
N GLN A 355 -32.24 21.28 -14.16
CA GLN A 355 -32.73 20.08 -13.50
C GLN A 355 -32.86 18.93 -14.51
N ALA A 356 -32.25 17.78 -14.20
CA ALA A 356 -32.37 16.58 -15.02
C ALA A 356 -33.63 15.79 -14.63
N HIS A 357 -34.34 15.28 -15.65
CA HIS A 357 -35.45 14.37 -15.38
C HIS A 357 -34.91 12.98 -14.97
N PRO A 358 -35.39 12.38 -13.87
CA PRO A 358 -34.87 11.12 -13.33
C PRO A 358 -34.82 9.98 -14.37
N LYS A 359 -35.88 9.79 -15.15
CA LYS A 359 -35.96 8.74 -16.17
C LYS A 359 -34.92 8.94 -17.29
N THR A 360 -34.85 10.14 -17.86
CA THR A 360 -33.87 10.44 -18.93
C THR A 360 -32.45 10.25 -18.46
N MET A 361 -32.15 10.64 -17.21
CA MET A 361 -30.82 10.44 -16.62
C MET A 361 -30.51 8.95 -16.42
N PHE A 362 -31.48 8.16 -15.94
CA PHE A 362 -31.35 6.72 -15.77
C PHE A 362 -31.11 6.01 -17.09
N ASP A 363 -31.94 6.30 -18.12
CA ASP A 363 -31.81 5.68 -19.45
C ASP A 363 -30.45 6.01 -20.09
N SER A 364 -29.99 7.25 -19.97
CA SER A 364 -28.67 7.68 -20.45
C SER A 364 -27.52 6.98 -19.71
N ALA A 365 -27.66 6.72 -18.39
CA ALA A 365 -26.67 5.98 -17.61
C ALA A 365 -26.58 4.53 -18.06
N MET A 366 -27.71 3.87 -18.31
CA MET A 366 -27.75 2.49 -18.81
C MET A 366 -27.14 2.38 -20.22
N ALA A 367 -27.51 3.27 -21.14
CA ALA A 367 -26.94 3.32 -22.48
C ALA A 367 -25.41 3.50 -22.46
N LEU A 368 -24.91 4.41 -21.62
CA LEU A 368 -23.46 4.60 -21.47
C LEU A 368 -22.74 3.35 -20.92
N LEU A 369 -23.37 2.63 -20.01
CA LEU A 369 -22.78 1.38 -19.46
C LEU A 369 -22.72 0.30 -20.53
N GLU A 370 -23.81 0.08 -21.27
CA GLU A 370 -23.91 -0.93 -22.34
C GLU A 370 -22.91 -0.65 -23.46
N GLU A 371 -22.81 0.60 -23.92
CA GLU A 371 -21.85 0.99 -24.94
C GLU A 371 -20.40 0.75 -24.47
N TYR A 372 -20.05 1.16 -23.24
CA TYR A 372 -18.73 0.95 -22.69
C TYR A 372 -18.38 -0.54 -22.59
N GLN A 373 -19.33 -1.37 -22.15
CA GLN A 373 -19.11 -2.81 -22.00
C GLN A 373 -18.97 -3.50 -23.35
N ARG A 374 -19.76 -3.09 -24.36
CA ARG A 374 -19.65 -3.57 -25.73
C ARG A 374 -18.28 -3.28 -26.34
N LEU A 375 -17.80 -2.03 -26.21
CA LEU A 375 -16.48 -1.63 -26.73
C LEU A 375 -15.33 -2.37 -26.05
N ASN A 376 -15.40 -2.55 -24.72
CA ASN A 376 -14.38 -3.30 -24.01
C ASN A 376 -14.39 -4.82 -24.31
N ALA A 377 -15.52 -5.41 -24.62
CA ALA A 377 -15.60 -6.79 -25.08
C ALA A 377 -14.90 -6.97 -26.42
N ALA A 378 -15.14 -6.05 -27.38
CA ALA A 378 -14.51 -6.05 -28.70
C ALA A 378 -12.98 -5.89 -28.68
N GLN A 379 -12.42 -5.20 -27.66
CA GLN A 379 -10.96 -5.04 -27.49
C GLN A 379 -10.26 -6.25 -26.84
N ARG A 380 -11.00 -7.22 -26.35
CA ARG A 380 -10.45 -8.43 -25.69
C ARG A 380 -10.42 -9.65 -26.62
N VAL A 381 -11.00 -9.55 -27.80
CA VAL A 381 -10.89 -10.50 -28.90
C VAL A 381 -9.73 -10.10 -29.81
#